data_e14c5971041f00ce1e18d0eb3a4702b4
#
_entry.id   e14c5971041f00ce1e18d0eb3a4702b4
#
_cell.length_a   1.000
_cell.length_b   1.000
_cell.length_c   1.000
_cell.angle_alpha   90.00
_cell.angle_beta   90.00
_cell.angle_gamma   90.00
#
_symmetry.space_group_name_H-M   'P 1'
#
loop_
_entity.id
_entity.type
_entity.pdbx_description
1 polymer ?
#
loop_
_entity_poly.entity_id
_entity_poly.type
_entity_poly.pdbx_seq_one_letter_code
_entity_poly.pdbx_strand_id
1 'polypeptide(L)'
;GAGDDSMLEAVLERGLTPSVPTDYERWHCLHWPLAVPEVMERGGFDAIVGNPPFLGAKKLSPSMGKNLREWCVHVIANRVGNADIVAYFFLRAFSLINEHGTLGLIATNSVAQGDTREVGLDQMVDSGFTITRAIQSRSWPSRSANLEFAAVWGTRDAVSSRTTMVCDDAPVSRISSLLEPTSRAEGKPERLVENSGVAFQGCIVLGRGFVLEPEEAQEWIAEDPRNAEVLFPYLNGEDLNSRPDCSASRWVIDFNERSQGESQRYVLPWRRALIEVRPERVVKDVKKYPRMVNEWWKYWNSRPAMRKAIADLDEVLLVARVSKTVMPMRVPTGPVMSDATVVFATDSYSEQAVLSSSVHQDWVITYGSTLETR
;
A
#
# COMPACT_ATOMS: atom_id res chain seq x y z
N GLY A 1 -19.11 18.19 27.65
CA GLY A 1 -20.53 17.81 27.64
C GLY A 1 -21.34 18.70 28.56
N ALA A 2 -22.59 18.91 28.27
CA ALA A 2 -23.46 19.72 29.10
C ALA A 2 -23.48 19.20 30.55
N GLY A 3 -23.01 20.01 31.50
CA GLY A 3 -23.06 19.74 32.92
C GLY A 3 -21.72 19.39 33.61
N ASP A 4 -20.60 19.52 32.95
CA ASP A 4 -19.27 19.36 33.57
C ASP A 4 -18.49 20.67 33.49
N ASP A 5 -18.59 21.47 34.55
CA ASP A 5 -17.94 22.76 34.67
C ASP A 5 -16.40 22.63 34.91
N SER A 6 -15.93 21.44 35.34
CA SER A 6 -14.51 21.22 35.64
C SER A 6 -13.60 21.39 34.41
N MET A 7 -14.13 21.02 33.26
CA MET A 7 -13.40 21.22 31.98
C MET A 7 -13.36 22.70 31.57
N LEU A 8 -14.42 23.45 31.83
CA LEU A 8 -14.48 24.88 31.58
C LEU A 8 -13.53 25.63 32.52
N GLU A 9 -13.52 25.28 33.81
CA GLU A 9 -12.60 25.85 34.80
C GLU A 9 -11.13 25.56 34.38
N ALA A 10 -10.80 24.35 33.97
CA ALA A 10 -9.47 23.98 33.50
C ALA A 10 -9.05 24.77 32.24
N VAL A 11 -9.98 25.04 31.32
CA VAL A 11 -9.73 25.85 30.13
C VAL A 11 -9.56 27.32 30.49
N LEU A 12 -10.30 27.85 31.44
CA LEU A 12 -10.18 29.24 31.92
C LEU A 12 -8.89 29.46 32.68
N GLU A 13 -8.42 28.50 33.48
CA GLU A 13 -7.16 28.59 34.23
C GLU A 13 -5.90 28.41 33.36
N ARG A 14 -5.92 27.48 32.43
CA ARG A 14 -4.73 27.02 31.69
C ARG A 14 -4.78 27.34 30.20
N GLY A 15 -5.90 27.87 29.73
CA GLY A 15 -6.17 27.96 28.31
C GLY A 15 -6.29 26.56 27.67
N LEU A 16 -5.95 26.48 26.40
CA LEU A 16 -5.88 25.22 25.66
C LEU A 16 -4.48 24.58 25.71
N THR A 17 -3.61 25.06 26.62
CA THR A 17 -2.26 24.52 26.76
C THR A 17 -2.32 23.14 27.43
N PRO A 18 -1.77 22.09 26.79
CA PRO A 18 -1.78 20.73 27.35
C PRO A 18 -0.94 20.66 28.64
N SER A 19 -1.39 19.86 29.61
CA SER A 19 -0.71 19.65 30.89
C SER A 19 0.56 18.80 30.82
N VAL A 20 0.81 18.19 29.66
CA VAL A 20 1.98 17.35 29.37
C VAL A 20 2.64 17.81 28.07
N PRO A 21 3.96 17.63 27.91
CA PRO A 21 4.62 17.90 26.63
C PRO A 21 3.94 17.16 25.49
N THR A 22 3.53 17.90 24.47
CA THR A 22 2.89 17.36 23.26
C THR A 22 3.59 17.93 22.03
N ASP A 23 3.28 17.39 20.85
CA ASP A 23 3.76 17.96 19.59
C ASP A 23 3.06 19.27 19.19
N TYR A 24 2.19 19.82 20.06
CA TYR A 24 1.45 21.07 19.78
C TYR A 24 2.39 22.24 19.47
N GLU A 25 3.42 22.45 20.28
CA GLU A 25 4.40 23.51 20.07
C GLU A 25 5.21 23.30 18.78
N ARG A 26 5.46 22.07 18.42
CA ARG A 26 6.15 21.69 17.19
C ARG A 26 5.29 21.91 15.96
N TRP A 27 4.00 21.58 16.02
CA TRP A 27 3.09 21.59 14.88
C TRP A 27 2.36 22.92 14.69
N HIS A 28 2.29 23.77 15.71
CA HIS A 28 1.54 25.05 15.69
C HIS A 28 0.14 24.86 15.10
N CYS A 29 -0.63 23.91 15.67
CA CYS A 29 -1.94 23.54 15.16
C CYS A 29 -2.87 24.76 15.06
N LEU A 30 -3.46 24.96 13.87
CA LEU A 30 -4.40 26.05 13.61
C LEU A 30 -5.84 25.55 13.81
N HIS A 31 -6.58 26.23 14.68
CA HIS A 31 -8.00 26.01 14.87
C HIS A 31 -8.79 27.00 14.04
N TRP A 32 -9.29 26.58 12.88
CA TRP A 32 -10.01 27.45 11.95
C TRP A 32 -11.16 28.25 12.57
N PRO A 33 -12.05 27.67 13.43
CA PRO A 33 -13.11 28.42 14.08
C PRO A 33 -12.62 29.56 14.99
N LEU A 34 -11.41 29.44 15.55
CA LEU A 34 -10.79 30.47 16.37
C LEU A 34 -9.97 31.47 15.55
N ALA A 35 -9.37 31.01 14.47
CA ALA A 35 -8.50 31.83 13.63
C ALA A 35 -9.30 32.76 12.68
N VAL A 36 -10.44 32.27 12.17
CA VAL A 36 -11.28 32.99 11.21
C VAL A 36 -12.77 32.72 11.51
N PRO A 37 -13.27 33.16 12.70
CA PRO A 37 -14.63 32.88 13.15
C PRO A 37 -15.67 33.39 12.16
N GLU A 38 -15.47 34.54 11.54
CA GLU A 38 -16.36 35.15 10.59
C GLU A 38 -16.57 34.31 9.30
N VAL A 39 -15.58 33.51 8.92
CA VAL A 39 -15.68 32.56 7.80
C VAL A 39 -16.49 31.34 8.23
N MET A 40 -16.19 30.82 9.42
CA MET A 40 -16.87 29.63 9.96
C MET A 40 -18.34 29.90 10.27
N GLU A 41 -18.69 31.10 10.75
CA GLU A 41 -20.08 31.52 10.98
C GLU A 41 -20.92 31.55 9.68
N ARG A 42 -20.27 31.81 8.54
CA ARG A 42 -20.90 31.76 7.21
C ARG A 42 -20.95 30.35 6.61
N GLY A 43 -20.57 29.32 7.38
CA GLY A 43 -20.62 27.93 6.96
C GLY A 43 -19.31 27.40 6.37
N GLY A 44 -18.24 28.22 6.31
CA GLY A 44 -16.93 27.84 5.81
C GLY A 44 -16.38 28.70 4.67
N PHE A 45 -15.32 28.24 4.05
CA PHE A 45 -14.64 28.92 2.96
C PHE A 45 -15.41 28.80 1.64
N ASP A 46 -15.41 29.86 0.82
CA ASP A 46 -15.95 29.85 -0.54
C ASP A 46 -15.04 29.07 -1.50
N ALA A 47 -13.72 29.11 -1.26
CA ALA A 47 -12.74 28.35 -2.03
C ALA A 47 -11.53 27.98 -1.20
N ILE A 48 -11.02 26.74 -1.42
CA ILE A 48 -9.74 26.28 -0.90
C ILE A 48 -8.89 25.79 -2.06
N VAL A 49 -7.68 26.35 -2.18
CA VAL A 49 -6.67 25.93 -3.16
C VAL A 49 -5.38 25.60 -2.44
N GLY A 50 -4.75 24.48 -2.75
CA GLY A 50 -3.55 24.08 -2.06
C GLY A 50 -2.76 22.96 -2.71
N ASN A 51 -1.54 22.81 -2.19
CA ASN A 51 -0.66 21.69 -2.47
C ASN A 51 -0.32 21.03 -1.13
N PRO A 52 -1.15 20.11 -0.64
CA PRO A 52 -0.91 19.43 0.62
C PRO A 52 0.33 18.54 0.55
N PRO A 53 0.95 18.21 1.70
CA PRO A 53 2.11 17.35 1.75
C PRO A 53 1.77 15.93 1.27
N PHE A 54 2.75 15.30 0.63
CA PHE A 54 2.70 13.90 0.18
C PHE A 54 3.50 13.03 1.15
N LEU A 55 2.83 12.13 1.84
CA LEU A 55 3.47 11.23 2.80
C LEU A 55 2.72 9.91 2.84
N GLY A 56 3.28 8.91 2.18
CA GLY A 56 2.65 7.59 2.12
C GLY A 56 2.31 7.01 3.49
N ALA A 57 1.24 6.26 3.58
CA ALA A 57 0.65 5.73 4.81
C ALA A 57 1.64 5.08 5.78
N LYS A 58 2.62 4.33 5.26
CA LYS A 58 3.66 3.66 6.08
C LYS A 58 4.60 4.63 6.79
N LYS A 59 4.74 5.85 6.28
CA LYS A 59 5.59 6.90 6.84
C LYS A 59 4.84 7.82 7.80
N LEU A 60 3.50 7.79 7.81
CA LEU A 60 2.68 8.70 8.59
C LEU A 60 2.97 8.59 10.09
N SER A 61 2.87 7.40 10.69
CA SER A 61 3.17 7.20 12.12
C SER A 61 4.64 7.46 12.48
N PRO A 62 5.65 6.99 11.72
CA PRO A 62 7.04 7.29 12.03
C PRO A 62 7.40 8.78 11.97
N SER A 63 6.80 9.53 11.04
CA SER A 63 7.13 10.94 10.81
C SER A 63 6.31 11.91 11.67
N MET A 64 5.02 11.60 11.90
CA MET A 64 4.04 12.52 12.50
C MET A 64 3.52 12.05 13.86
N GLY A 65 3.92 10.86 14.30
CA GLY A 65 3.46 10.25 15.55
C GLY A 65 2.15 9.46 15.40
N LYS A 66 1.95 8.56 16.36
CA LYS A 66 0.79 7.67 16.38
C LYS A 66 -0.53 8.44 16.61
N ASN A 67 -0.51 9.44 17.49
CA ASN A 67 -1.71 10.20 17.85
C ASN A 67 -2.30 10.94 16.64
N LEU A 68 -1.46 11.58 15.81
CA LEU A 68 -1.96 12.24 14.59
C LEU A 68 -2.54 11.23 13.60
N ARG A 69 -1.89 10.08 13.42
CA ARG A 69 -2.43 9.01 12.58
C ARG A 69 -3.80 8.52 13.05
N GLU A 70 -3.94 8.25 14.35
CA GLU A 70 -5.23 7.80 14.93
C GLU A 70 -6.32 8.88 14.76
N TRP A 71 -5.95 10.16 14.95
CA TRP A 71 -6.87 11.28 14.69
C TRP A 71 -7.30 11.35 13.21
N CYS A 72 -6.38 11.22 12.27
CA CYS A 72 -6.70 11.19 10.86
C CYS A 72 -7.66 10.03 10.51
N VAL A 73 -7.38 8.83 11.03
CA VAL A 73 -8.18 7.63 10.72
C VAL A 73 -9.56 7.70 11.37
N HIS A 74 -9.64 8.04 12.65
CA HIS A 74 -10.90 7.90 13.42
C HIS A 74 -11.72 9.18 13.47
N VAL A 75 -11.11 10.37 13.36
CA VAL A 75 -11.80 11.65 13.45
C VAL A 75 -12.03 12.28 12.08
N ILE A 76 -10.99 12.32 11.23
CA ILE A 76 -11.13 12.92 9.90
C ILE A 76 -11.85 12.00 8.94
N ALA A 77 -11.37 10.76 8.78
CA ALA A 77 -11.93 9.84 7.79
C ALA A 77 -13.04 8.93 8.34
N ASN A 78 -13.04 8.69 9.65
CA ASN A 78 -13.88 7.66 10.26
C ASN A 78 -13.83 6.32 9.50
N ARG A 79 -12.67 6.00 8.96
CA ARG A 79 -12.43 4.82 8.12
C ARG A 79 -11.00 4.34 8.25
N VAL A 80 -10.84 3.04 8.48
CA VAL A 80 -9.52 2.39 8.54
C VAL A 80 -9.03 2.11 7.12
N GLY A 81 -7.78 2.50 6.82
CA GLY A 81 -7.11 2.24 5.55
C GLY A 81 -5.65 2.67 5.60
N ASN A 82 -4.87 2.22 4.64
CA ASN A 82 -3.47 2.63 4.45
C ASN A 82 -3.39 3.80 3.45
N ALA A 83 -4.11 4.89 3.75
CA ALA A 83 -4.16 6.06 2.89
C ALA A 83 -2.95 6.98 3.06
N ASP A 84 -2.53 7.63 1.98
CA ASP A 84 -1.60 8.75 2.01
C ASP A 84 -2.21 9.92 2.81
N ILE A 85 -1.37 10.72 3.47
CA ILE A 85 -1.83 11.89 4.24
C ILE A 85 -2.68 12.84 3.39
N VAL A 86 -2.43 12.90 2.10
CA VAL A 86 -3.16 13.76 1.16
C VAL A 86 -4.67 13.50 1.18
N ALA A 87 -5.12 12.25 1.36
CA ALA A 87 -6.54 11.93 1.47
C ALA A 87 -7.21 12.64 2.65
N TYR A 88 -6.54 12.70 3.79
CA TYR A 88 -7.06 13.40 4.97
C TYR A 88 -7.07 14.92 4.78
N PHE A 89 -6.13 15.48 4.02
CA PHE A 89 -6.18 16.89 3.63
C PHE A 89 -7.35 17.19 2.72
N PHE A 90 -7.65 16.32 1.76
CA PHE A 90 -8.84 16.45 0.90
C PHE A 90 -10.12 16.43 1.74
N LEU A 91 -10.30 15.46 2.63
CA LEU A 91 -11.45 15.40 3.53
C LEU A 91 -11.54 16.61 4.44
N ARG A 92 -10.41 17.07 5.00
CA ARG A 92 -10.40 18.25 5.86
C ARG A 92 -10.76 19.51 5.09
N ALA A 93 -10.19 19.72 3.92
CA ALA A 93 -10.54 20.85 3.06
C ALA A 93 -12.03 20.81 2.67
N PHE A 94 -12.54 19.63 2.28
CA PHE A 94 -13.94 19.43 1.99
C PHE A 94 -14.86 19.75 3.18
N SER A 95 -14.45 19.44 4.41
CA SER A 95 -15.22 19.79 5.62
C SER A 95 -15.20 21.28 5.98
N LEU A 96 -14.29 22.05 5.40
CA LEU A 96 -14.09 23.47 5.68
C LEU A 96 -14.69 24.41 4.61
N ILE A 97 -15.04 23.90 3.43
CA ILE A 97 -15.77 24.69 2.44
C ILE A 97 -17.26 24.74 2.76
N ASN A 98 -17.90 25.86 2.45
CA ASN A 98 -19.37 26.00 2.57
C ASN A 98 -20.11 25.16 1.53
N GLU A 99 -21.44 25.16 1.55
CA GLU A 99 -22.29 24.35 0.67
C GLU A 99 -22.19 24.71 -0.81
N HIS A 100 -21.73 25.94 -1.14
CA HIS A 100 -21.47 26.41 -2.50
C HIS A 100 -19.95 26.46 -2.81
N GLY A 101 -19.13 25.98 -1.88
CA GLY A 101 -17.69 26.13 -1.94
C GLY A 101 -17.01 25.27 -3.00
N THR A 102 -15.87 25.73 -3.42
CA THR A 102 -15.02 25.06 -4.40
C THR A 102 -13.71 24.61 -3.79
N LEU A 103 -13.12 23.56 -4.35
CA LEU A 103 -11.86 22.98 -3.91
C LEU A 103 -10.94 22.78 -5.11
N GLY A 104 -9.65 23.09 -4.96
CA GLY A 104 -8.61 22.79 -5.94
C GLY A 104 -7.33 22.33 -5.27
N LEU A 105 -7.02 21.03 -5.30
CA LEU A 105 -5.84 20.46 -4.64
C LEU A 105 -4.97 19.67 -5.59
N ILE A 106 -3.66 19.80 -5.38
CA ILE A 106 -2.65 18.94 -6.03
C ILE A 106 -2.41 17.71 -5.15
N ALA A 107 -2.12 16.60 -5.78
CA ALA A 107 -1.82 15.34 -5.12
C ALA A 107 -0.81 14.52 -5.94
N THR A 108 -0.34 13.42 -5.40
CA THR A 108 0.23 12.36 -6.22
C THR A 108 -0.89 11.57 -6.91
N ASN A 109 -0.59 10.89 -8.01
CA ASN A 109 -1.55 10.05 -8.75
C ASN A 109 -2.23 8.98 -7.85
N SER A 110 -1.60 8.61 -6.72
CA SER A 110 -2.19 7.72 -5.73
C SER A 110 -3.50 8.22 -5.12
N VAL A 111 -3.85 9.51 -5.23
CA VAL A 111 -5.13 10.06 -4.75
C VAL A 111 -6.34 9.37 -5.40
N ALA A 112 -6.20 8.92 -6.64
CA ALA A 112 -7.22 8.20 -7.39
C ALA A 112 -7.11 6.67 -7.27
N GLN A 113 -6.27 6.14 -6.37
CA GLN A 113 -5.93 4.71 -6.32
C GLN A 113 -6.08 4.11 -4.92
N GLY A 114 -6.49 2.84 -4.87
CA GLY A 114 -6.52 2.00 -3.68
C GLY A 114 -7.10 2.68 -2.43
N ASP A 115 -6.51 2.41 -1.27
CA ASP A 115 -6.97 2.93 0.03
C ASP A 115 -7.00 4.47 0.08
N THR A 116 -6.10 5.16 -0.63
CA THR A 116 -6.05 6.63 -0.63
C THR A 116 -7.28 7.22 -1.30
N ARG A 117 -7.72 6.67 -2.44
CA ARG A 117 -8.96 7.05 -3.11
C ARG A 117 -10.16 6.74 -2.23
N GLU A 118 -10.22 5.52 -1.68
CA GLU A 118 -11.35 5.07 -0.88
C GLU A 118 -11.56 5.90 0.39
N VAL A 119 -10.46 6.29 1.04
CA VAL A 119 -10.50 7.16 2.23
C VAL A 119 -10.80 8.61 1.85
N GLY A 120 -10.31 9.09 0.71
CA GLY A 120 -10.43 10.48 0.28
C GLY A 120 -11.58 10.71 -0.71
N LEU A 121 -11.29 10.59 -2.00
CA LEU A 121 -12.19 11.01 -3.08
C LEU A 121 -13.52 10.26 -3.11
N ASP A 122 -13.55 8.94 -2.84
CA ASP A 122 -14.80 8.19 -2.80
C ASP A 122 -15.75 8.78 -1.75
N GLN A 123 -15.26 9.01 -0.53
CA GLN A 123 -16.08 9.59 0.55
C GLN A 123 -16.59 11.01 0.22
N MET A 124 -15.75 11.81 -0.43
CA MET A 124 -16.16 13.17 -0.85
C MET A 124 -17.28 13.11 -1.90
N VAL A 125 -17.11 12.27 -2.93
CA VAL A 125 -18.11 12.10 -4.00
C VAL A 125 -19.41 11.54 -3.43
N ASP A 126 -19.35 10.53 -2.56
CA ASP A 126 -20.52 9.98 -1.87
C ASP A 126 -21.21 11.01 -0.96
N SER A 127 -20.48 12.01 -0.48
CA SER A 127 -20.99 13.13 0.34
C SER A 127 -21.41 14.35 -0.49
N GLY A 128 -21.56 14.20 -1.81
CA GLY A 128 -22.10 15.25 -2.70
C GLY A 128 -21.06 16.17 -3.33
N PHE A 129 -19.77 15.83 -3.26
CA PHE A 129 -18.72 16.56 -3.98
C PHE A 129 -18.73 16.19 -5.47
N THR A 130 -18.81 17.17 -6.33
CA THR A 130 -18.73 16.98 -7.79
C THR A 130 -17.36 17.42 -8.31
N ILE A 131 -16.61 16.50 -8.89
CA ILE A 131 -15.33 16.80 -9.55
C ILE A 131 -15.65 17.46 -10.90
N THR A 132 -15.20 18.71 -11.07
CA THR A 132 -15.45 19.50 -12.27
C THR A 132 -14.26 19.55 -13.23
N ARG A 133 -13.04 19.38 -12.68
CA ARG A 133 -11.82 19.26 -13.45
C ARG A 133 -10.84 18.30 -12.77
N ALA A 134 -10.15 17.49 -13.57
CA ALA A 134 -9.11 16.61 -13.09
C ALA A 134 -7.90 16.56 -14.03
N ILE A 135 -6.73 16.35 -13.44
CA ILE A 135 -5.52 15.85 -14.10
C ILE A 135 -5.20 14.53 -13.40
N GLN A 136 -5.23 13.43 -14.15
CA GLN A 136 -5.05 12.10 -13.58
C GLN A 136 -3.58 11.80 -13.23
N SER A 137 -2.69 12.10 -14.17
CA SER A 137 -1.25 11.99 -13.97
C SER A 137 -0.51 12.85 -14.98
N ARG A 138 0.36 13.72 -14.49
CA ARG A 138 1.19 14.58 -15.34
C ARG A 138 2.57 14.76 -14.69
N SER A 139 3.62 14.74 -15.49
CA SER A 139 4.97 15.00 -15.00
C SER A 139 5.07 16.40 -14.40
N TRP A 140 5.72 16.50 -13.24
CA TRP A 140 5.97 17.78 -12.59
C TRP A 140 6.84 18.68 -13.48
N PRO A 141 6.49 19.97 -13.68
CA PRO A 141 7.13 20.84 -14.65
C PRO A 141 8.55 21.32 -14.23
N SER A 142 9.23 20.62 -13.33
CA SER A 142 10.59 20.93 -12.90
C SER A 142 11.56 19.83 -13.32
N ARG A 143 12.72 20.23 -13.84
CA ARG A 143 13.80 19.31 -14.23
C ARG A 143 14.44 18.58 -13.04
N SER A 144 14.21 19.04 -11.80
CA SER A 144 14.82 18.49 -10.59
C SER A 144 14.01 17.40 -9.88
N ALA A 145 12.75 17.17 -10.29
CA ALA A 145 11.88 16.18 -9.66
C ALA A 145 11.26 15.27 -10.72
N ASN A 146 11.64 14.00 -10.69
CA ASN A 146 10.98 12.96 -11.48
C ASN A 146 9.72 12.47 -10.75
N LEU A 147 8.74 13.37 -10.61
CA LEU A 147 7.50 13.16 -9.87
C LEU A 147 6.31 13.38 -10.80
N GLU A 148 5.34 12.49 -10.75
CA GLU A 148 4.03 12.69 -11.36
C GLU A 148 3.05 13.24 -10.33
N PHE A 149 2.19 14.17 -10.76
CA PHE A 149 1.14 14.74 -9.94
C PHE A 149 -0.24 14.53 -10.56
N ALA A 150 -1.23 14.43 -9.70
CA ALA A 150 -2.64 14.58 -10.02
C ALA A 150 -3.13 15.93 -9.51
N ALA A 151 -4.21 16.45 -10.08
CA ALA A 151 -4.86 17.63 -9.57
C ALA A 151 -6.38 17.48 -9.69
N VAL A 152 -7.09 17.90 -8.65
CA VAL A 152 -8.53 17.72 -8.55
C VAL A 152 -9.17 19.06 -8.22
N TRP A 153 -10.14 19.46 -9.02
CA TRP A 153 -11.01 20.60 -8.75
C TRP A 153 -12.46 20.14 -8.70
N GLY A 154 -13.21 20.70 -7.81
CA GLY A 154 -14.62 20.37 -7.69
C GLY A 154 -15.36 21.31 -6.75
N THR A 155 -16.63 21.03 -6.54
CA THR A 155 -17.53 21.86 -5.75
C THR A 155 -18.53 21.01 -4.97
N ARG A 156 -19.07 21.58 -3.89
CA ARG A 156 -20.26 21.06 -3.19
C ARG A 156 -21.56 21.57 -3.80
N ASP A 157 -21.48 22.61 -4.63
CA ASP A 157 -22.65 23.18 -5.28
C ASP A 157 -23.25 22.21 -6.30
N ALA A 158 -24.54 22.34 -6.53
CA ALA A 158 -25.23 21.60 -7.59
C ALA A 158 -24.71 22.01 -8.97
N VAL A 159 -24.12 21.07 -9.69
CA VAL A 159 -23.56 21.31 -11.01
C VAL A 159 -24.63 21.05 -12.07
N SER A 160 -24.87 22.08 -12.93
CA SER A 160 -25.79 21.94 -14.04
C SER A 160 -25.35 20.86 -15.03
N SER A 161 -26.30 20.12 -15.59
CA SER A 161 -26.05 19.15 -16.67
C SER A 161 -25.40 19.75 -17.93
N ARG A 162 -25.43 21.09 -18.05
CA ARG A 162 -24.78 21.84 -19.15
C ARG A 162 -23.34 22.25 -18.83
N THR A 163 -22.89 22.04 -17.60
CA THR A 163 -21.51 22.39 -17.20
C THR A 163 -20.53 21.40 -17.82
N THR A 164 -19.68 21.93 -18.69
CA THR A 164 -18.59 21.12 -19.26
C THR A 164 -17.52 20.84 -18.20
N MET A 165 -17.31 19.59 -17.85
CA MET A 165 -16.19 19.16 -17.02
C MET A 165 -14.96 18.92 -17.91
N VAL A 166 -13.76 18.97 -17.31
CA VAL A 166 -12.51 18.85 -18.06
C VAL A 166 -11.62 17.80 -17.39
N CYS A 167 -11.29 16.74 -18.10
CA CYS A 167 -10.37 15.69 -17.66
C CYS A 167 -9.19 15.61 -18.61
N ASP A 168 -7.96 15.76 -18.09
CA ASP A 168 -6.72 15.79 -18.87
C ASP A 168 -6.81 16.71 -20.10
N ASP A 169 -7.32 17.94 -19.86
CA ASP A 169 -7.55 19.00 -20.86
C ASP A 169 -8.62 18.68 -21.93
N ALA A 170 -9.31 17.54 -21.83
CA ALA A 170 -10.42 17.18 -22.71
C ALA A 170 -11.80 17.45 -22.05
N PRO A 171 -12.79 17.97 -22.79
CA PRO A 171 -14.13 18.15 -22.27
C PRO A 171 -14.84 16.81 -22.09
N VAL A 172 -15.48 16.61 -20.93
CA VAL A 172 -16.17 15.38 -20.56
C VAL A 172 -17.51 15.69 -19.88
N SER A 173 -18.41 14.72 -19.83
CA SER A 173 -19.72 14.86 -19.19
C SER A 173 -19.70 14.61 -17.68
N ARG A 174 -18.77 13.80 -17.20
CA ARG A 174 -18.62 13.42 -15.79
C ARG A 174 -17.18 12.99 -15.51
N ILE A 175 -16.73 13.19 -14.27
CA ILE A 175 -15.44 12.68 -13.76
C ILE A 175 -15.72 11.87 -12.50
N SER A 176 -15.21 10.63 -12.47
CA SER A 176 -15.32 9.74 -11.30
C SER A 176 -14.21 10.01 -10.26
N SER A 177 -14.31 9.39 -9.11
CA SER A 177 -13.25 9.39 -8.09
C SER A 177 -11.94 8.72 -8.55
N LEU A 178 -11.97 7.96 -9.65
CA LEU A 178 -10.79 7.44 -10.36
C LEU A 178 -10.10 8.52 -11.23
N LEU A 179 -10.65 9.75 -11.25
CA LEU A 179 -10.25 10.84 -12.13
C LEU A 179 -10.37 10.49 -13.63
N GLU A 180 -11.32 9.64 -13.96
CA GLU A 180 -11.62 9.19 -15.33
C GLU A 180 -12.93 9.81 -15.84
N PRO A 181 -13.02 10.08 -17.16
CA PRO A 181 -14.21 10.70 -17.78
C PRO A 181 -15.49 9.86 -17.65
N THR A 182 -15.33 8.53 -17.61
CA THR A 182 -16.43 7.57 -17.45
C THR A 182 -15.98 6.47 -16.53
N SER A 183 -16.71 6.24 -15.44
CA SER A 183 -16.49 5.04 -14.64
C SER A 183 -17.05 3.84 -15.38
N ARG A 184 -16.23 2.84 -15.64
CA ARG A 184 -16.65 1.55 -16.22
C ARG A 184 -17.38 0.67 -15.19
N ALA A 185 -17.16 0.96 -13.91
CA ALA A 185 -17.83 0.32 -12.79
C ALA A 185 -18.09 1.36 -11.71
N GLU A 186 -19.31 1.42 -11.19
CA GLU A 186 -19.64 2.22 -10.01
C GLU A 186 -19.41 1.36 -8.76
N GLY A 187 -18.75 1.94 -7.74
CA GLY A 187 -18.52 1.32 -6.46
C GLY A 187 -17.17 0.62 -6.32
N LYS A 188 -16.97 0.06 -5.15
CA LYS A 188 -15.77 -0.69 -4.76
C LYS A 188 -15.90 -2.15 -5.18
N PRO A 189 -14.86 -2.75 -5.79
CA PRO A 189 -14.87 -4.18 -6.03
C PRO A 189 -14.92 -4.96 -4.70
N GLU A 190 -15.88 -5.84 -4.57
CA GLU A 190 -16.00 -6.72 -3.42
C GLU A 190 -15.13 -7.97 -3.61
N ARG A 191 -14.61 -8.48 -2.50
CA ARG A 191 -13.87 -9.74 -2.52
C ARG A 191 -14.86 -10.89 -2.60
N LEU A 192 -14.71 -11.72 -3.62
CA LEU A 192 -15.47 -12.95 -3.73
C LEU A 192 -14.96 -13.96 -2.70
N VAL A 193 -15.87 -14.56 -1.94
CA VAL A 193 -15.57 -15.56 -0.92
C VAL A 193 -14.92 -16.79 -1.54
N GLU A 194 -15.34 -17.16 -2.74
CA GLU A 194 -14.84 -18.27 -3.54
C GLU A 194 -13.35 -18.15 -3.90
N ASN A 195 -12.83 -16.91 -3.98
CA ASN A 195 -11.42 -16.65 -4.23
C ASN A 195 -10.54 -16.71 -2.95
N SER A 196 -11.15 -17.03 -1.81
CA SER A 196 -10.41 -17.22 -0.57
C SER A 196 -9.51 -18.46 -0.67
N GLY A 197 -8.22 -18.29 -0.43
CA GLY A 197 -7.26 -19.39 -0.47
C GLY A 197 -6.80 -19.80 -1.88
N VAL A 198 -7.11 -19.02 -2.91
CA VAL A 198 -6.65 -19.25 -4.28
C VAL A 198 -5.41 -18.45 -4.61
N ALA A 199 -5.32 -17.20 -4.13
CA ALA A 199 -4.21 -16.31 -4.41
C ALA A 199 -3.46 -15.91 -3.13
N PHE A 200 -2.12 -15.96 -3.19
CA PHE A 200 -1.25 -15.70 -2.06
C PHE A 200 -0.09 -14.79 -2.46
N GLN A 201 0.39 -13.99 -1.54
CA GLN A 201 1.69 -13.38 -1.66
C GLN A 201 2.77 -14.42 -1.37
N GLY A 202 3.88 -14.42 -2.08
CA GLY A 202 5.03 -15.28 -1.83
C GLY A 202 5.72 -15.06 -0.48
N CYS A 203 6.73 -15.82 -0.18
CA CYS A 203 7.45 -15.86 1.11
C CYS A 203 8.18 -14.55 1.38
N ILE A 204 8.09 -14.04 2.62
CA ILE A 204 8.83 -12.88 3.07
C ILE A 204 10.09 -13.36 3.82
N VAL A 205 11.20 -13.37 3.11
CA VAL A 205 12.47 -13.89 3.63
C VAL A 205 13.09 -12.94 4.64
N LEU A 206 13.22 -11.66 4.33
CA LEU A 206 13.84 -10.60 5.15
C LEU A 206 15.19 -11.01 5.76
N GLY A 207 16.25 -10.88 4.98
CA GLY A 207 17.63 -11.15 5.41
C GLY A 207 18.47 -11.54 4.19
N ARG A 208 19.43 -10.70 3.84
CA ARG A 208 20.28 -10.91 2.66
C ARG A 208 21.11 -12.19 2.79
N GLY A 209 21.48 -12.57 4.02
CA GLY A 209 22.27 -13.77 4.27
C GLY A 209 21.57 -15.09 3.97
N PHE A 210 20.25 -15.09 3.70
CA PHE A 210 19.58 -16.29 3.22
C PHE A 210 19.72 -16.51 1.71
N VAL A 211 20.06 -15.46 0.96
CA VAL A 211 20.14 -15.51 -0.50
C VAL A 211 21.56 -15.89 -0.92
N LEU A 212 21.67 -16.80 -1.87
CA LEU A 212 22.91 -17.38 -2.40
C LEU A 212 22.96 -17.21 -3.92
N GLU A 213 24.18 -17.18 -4.46
CA GLU A 213 24.40 -17.41 -5.88
C GLU A 213 24.17 -18.90 -6.22
N PRO A 214 23.71 -19.23 -7.43
CA PRO A 214 23.44 -20.60 -7.83
C PRO A 214 24.68 -21.52 -7.68
N GLU A 215 25.86 -21.02 -8.01
CA GLU A 215 27.12 -21.74 -7.94
C GLU A 215 27.45 -22.14 -6.49
N GLU A 216 27.30 -21.20 -5.54
CA GLU A 216 27.53 -21.41 -4.13
C GLU A 216 26.56 -22.48 -3.57
N ALA A 217 25.30 -22.42 -3.95
CA ALA A 217 24.32 -23.43 -3.53
C ALA A 217 24.63 -24.82 -4.07
N GLN A 218 25.06 -24.92 -5.32
CA GLN A 218 25.44 -26.18 -5.96
C GLN A 218 26.72 -26.78 -5.33
N GLU A 219 27.72 -25.95 -5.05
CA GLU A 219 28.92 -26.39 -4.31
C GLU A 219 28.56 -26.96 -2.95
N TRP A 220 27.68 -26.32 -2.20
CA TRP A 220 27.27 -26.81 -0.88
C TRP A 220 26.45 -28.10 -0.95
N ILE A 221 25.65 -28.30 -2.01
CA ILE A 221 24.93 -29.55 -2.25
C ILE A 221 25.91 -30.66 -2.64
N ALA A 222 26.95 -30.35 -3.44
CA ALA A 222 27.98 -31.31 -3.81
C ALA A 222 28.83 -31.74 -2.60
N GLU A 223 29.13 -30.84 -1.66
CA GLU A 223 29.88 -31.13 -0.44
C GLU A 223 29.07 -32.00 0.53
N ASP A 224 27.79 -31.67 0.72
CA ASP A 224 26.85 -32.45 1.52
C ASP A 224 25.48 -32.50 0.86
N PRO A 225 25.10 -33.64 0.26
CA PRO A 225 23.80 -33.77 -0.45
C PRO A 225 22.57 -33.47 0.41
N ARG A 226 22.68 -33.57 1.76
CA ARG A 226 21.56 -33.17 2.66
C ARG A 226 21.20 -31.70 2.54
N ASN A 227 22.13 -30.85 2.12
CA ASN A 227 21.87 -29.42 1.94
C ASN A 227 20.77 -29.16 0.90
N ALA A 228 20.51 -30.09 -0.03
CA ALA A 228 19.39 -30.00 -0.98
C ALA A 228 18.01 -29.95 -0.29
N GLU A 229 17.90 -30.38 0.97
CA GLU A 229 16.66 -30.30 1.74
C GLU A 229 16.34 -28.89 2.26
N VAL A 230 17.31 -27.97 2.22
CA VAL A 230 17.19 -26.61 2.74
C VAL A 230 17.68 -25.53 1.75
N LEU A 231 18.15 -25.93 0.58
CA LEU A 231 18.58 -25.03 -0.49
C LEU A 231 17.64 -25.15 -1.68
N PHE A 232 17.02 -24.04 -2.06
CA PHE A 232 16.03 -23.98 -3.14
C PHE A 232 16.33 -22.86 -4.11
N PRO A 233 16.00 -22.99 -5.40
CA PRO A 233 15.92 -21.85 -6.31
C PRO A 233 14.96 -20.80 -5.73
N TYR A 234 15.31 -19.51 -5.87
CA TYR A 234 14.55 -18.39 -5.33
C TYR A 234 14.04 -17.51 -6.45
N LEU A 235 12.74 -17.64 -6.72
CA LEU A 235 12.07 -16.96 -7.82
C LEU A 235 11.48 -15.64 -7.36
N ASN A 236 11.85 -14.55 -8.01
CA ASN A 236 11.43 -13.21 -7.66
C ASN A 236 10.72 -12.50 -8.84
N GLY A 237 10.15 -11.31 -8.60
CA GLY A 237 9.44 -10.55 -9.62
C GLY A 237 10.32 -10.10 -10.79
N GLU A 238 11.63 -9.88 -10.58
CA GLU A 238 12.57 -9.52 -11.62
C GLU A 238 12.82 -10.69 -12.58
N ASP A 239 12.94 -11.91 -12.04
CA ASP A 239 13.08 -13.12 -12.85
C ASP A 239 11.90 -13.29 -13.82
N LEU A 240 10.67 -13.07 -13.33
CA LEU A 240 9.46 -13.14 -14.15
C LEU A 240 9.41 -12.05 -15.24
N ASN A 241 9.97 -10.88 -14.96
CA ASN A 241 9.93 -9.74 -15.88
C ASN A 241 11.08 -9.78 -16.92
N SER A 242 12.19 -10.48 -16.63
CA SER A 242 13.42 -10.41 -17.45
C SER A 242 13.87 -11.74 -18.06
N ARG A 243 13.43 -12.88 -17.53
CA ARG A 243 13.87 -14.21 -17.98
C ARG A 243 12.73 -14.94 -18.70
N PRO A 244 12.87 -15.22 -20.01
CA PRO A 244 11.82 -15.85 -20.81
C PRO A 244 11.40 -17.25 -20.32
N ASP A 245 12.32 -17.98 -19.69
CA ASP A 245 12.09 -19.29 -19.10
C ASP A 245 11.57 -19.26 -17.65
N CYS A 246 11.41 -18.06 -17.10
CA CYS A 246 11.02 -17.84 -15.70
C CYS A 246 11.90 -18.59 -14.69
N SER A 247 13.16 -18.87 -15.04
CA SER A 247 14.10 -19.53 -14.14
C SER A 247 14.57 -18.60 -13.04
N ALA A 248 14.79 -19.13 -11.83
CA ALA A 248 15.31 -18.36 -10.71
C ALA A 248 16.78 -17.95 -10.94
N SER A 249 17.08 -16.68 -10.74
CA SER A 249 18.46 -16.13 -10.82
C SER A 249 19.27 -16.36 -9.55
N ARG A 250 18.60 -16.72 -8.43
CA ARG A 250 19.21 -16.87 -7.12
C ARG A 250 18.74 -18.17 -6.46
N TRP A 251 19.44 -18.53 -5.40
CA TRP A 251 19.04 -19.59 -4.48
C TRP A 251 18.81 -19.03 -3.10
N VAL A 252 18.14 -19.81 -2.23
CA VAL A 252 17.81 -19.37 -0.88
C VAL A 252 17.89 -20.53 0.11
N ILE A 253 18.35 -20.22 1.31
CA ILE A 253 18.31 -21.13 2.46
C ILE A 253 16.91 -21.08 3.04
N ASP A 254 16.22 -22.21 3.12
CA ASP A 254 14.90 -22.35 3.72
C ASP A 254 14.87 -23.50 4.75
N PHE A 255 15.04 -23.15 5.99
CA PHE A 255 14.88 -24.12 7.08
C PHE A 255 13.41 -24.47 7.37
N ASN A 256 12.47 -23.75 6.74
CA ASN A 256 11.03 -23.90 6.93
C ASN A 256 10.63 -23.84 8.42
N GLU A 257 9.89 -24.82 8.91
CA GLU A 257 9.46 -24.88 10.33
C GLU A 257 10.40 -25.74 11.20
N ARG A 258 11.57 -26.15 10.70
CA ARG A 258 12.56 -26.90 11.45
C ARG A 258 12.99 -26.17 12.72
N SER A 259 13.15 -26.92 13.80
CA SER A 259 13.73 -26.42 15.05
C SER A 259 15.19 -25.98 14.85
N GLN A 260 15.71 -25.24 15.81
CA GLN A 260 17.11 -24.82 15.77
C GLN A 260 18.08 -26.04 15.69
N GLY A 261 17.82 -27.08 16.48
CA GLY A 261 18.66 -28.28 16.50
C GLY A 261 18.64 -29.06 15.18
N GLU A 262 17.48 -29.13 14.52
CA GLU A 262 17.35 -29.72 13.18
C GLU A 262 18.07 -28.89 12.12
N SER A 263 17.93 -27.57 12.18
CA SER A 263 18.57 -26.66 11.24
C SER A 263 20.09 -26.65 11.33
N GLN A 264 20.65 -26.88 12.53
CA GLN A 264 22.10 -26.98 12.77
C GLN A 264 22.76 -28.20 12.10
N ARG A 265 22.00 -29.20 11.69
CA ARG A 265 22.51 -30.35 10.94
C ARG A 265 23.01 -29.99 9.54
N TYR A 266 22.56 -28.90 8.99
CA TYR A 266 22.97 -28.34 7.67
C TYR A 266 24.10 -27.33 7.90
N VAL A 267 25.31 -27.82 8.02
CA VAL A 267 26.47 -27.08 8.59
C VAL A 267 26.74 -25.76 7.82
N LEU A 268 26.86 -25.82 6.51
CA LEU A 268 27.15 -24.62 5.67
C LEU A 268 25.98 -23.63 5.65
N PRO A 269 24.74 -24.03 5.34
CA PRO A 269 23.58 -23.15 5.42
C PRO A 269 23.38 -22.52 6.79
N TRP A 270 23.55 -23.30 7.86
CA TRP A 270 23.46 -22.80 9.23
C TRP A 270 24.53 -21.76 9.55
N ARG A 271 25.80 -22.06 9.20
CA ARG A 271 26.91 -21.14 9.42
C ARG A 271 26.71 -19.80 8.72
N ARG A 272 26.23 -19.81 7.47
CA ARG A 272 25.89 -18.60 6.71
C ARG A 272 24.80 -17.81 7.44
N ALA A 273 23.70 -18.44 7.80
CA ALA A 273 22.61 -17.79 8.53
C ALA A 273 23.07 -17.24 9.90
N LEU A 274 23.92 -17.97 10.63
CA LEU A 274 24.48 -17.53 11.90
C LEU A 274 25.32 -16.25 11.76
N ILE A 275 26.12 -16.15 10.71
CA ILE A 275 27.05 -15.03 10.50
C ILE A 275 26.34 -13.83 9.89
N GLU A 276 25.45 -14.03 8.93
CA GLU A 276 24.88 -12.93 8.13
C GLU A 276 23.44 -12.57 8.50
N VAL A 277 22.63 -13.52 8.97
CA VAL A 277 21.22 -13.23 9.30
C VAL A 277 21.03 -12.90 10.77
N ARG A 278 21.62 -13.68 11.66
CA ARG A 278 21.43 -13.52 13.11
C ARG A 278 21.78 -12.12 13.61
N PRO A 279 22.90 -11.48 13.24
CA PRO A 279 23.25 -10.15 13.77
C PRO A 279 22.22 -9.07 13.43
N GLU A 280 21.63 -9.13 12.22
CA GLU A 280 20.59 -8.17 11.79
C GLU A 280 19.28 -8.35 12.56
N ARG A 281 19.00 -9.56 13.04
CA ARG A 281 17.71 -9.91 13.63
C ARG A 281 17.66 -9.79 15.13
N VAL A 282 18.73 -10.16 15.83
CA VAL A 282 18.77 -10.13 17.30
C VAL A 282 18.75 -8.72 17.88
N VAL A 283 19.07 -7.71 17.09
CA VAL A 283 19.00 -6.28 17.47
C VAL A 283 17.61 -5.67 17.31
N LYS A 284 16.66 -6.41 16.73
CA LYS A 284 15.27 -5.94 16.57
C LYS A 284 14.54 -5.96 17.92
N ASP A 285 13.54 -5.07 18.02
CA ASP A 285 12.65 -5.06 19.18
C ASP A 285 11.84 -6.37 19.26
N VAL A 286 12.11 -7.17 20.28
CA VAL A 286 11.47 -8.49 20.49
C VAL A 286 9.95 -8.37 20.71
N LYS A 287 9.46 -7.26 21.28
CA LYS A 287 8.02 -7.04 21.48
C LYS A 287 7.31 -6.83 20.14
N LYS A 288 7.98 -6.16 19.21
CA LYS A 288 7.44 -5.85 17.88
C LYS A 288 7.68 -6.98 16.87
N TYR A 289 8.80 -7.69 17.00
CA TYR A 289 9.23 -8.71 16.05
C TYR A 289 9.68 -10.01 16.77
N PRO A 290 8.81 -10.64 17.57
CA PRO A 290 9.20 -11.78 18.40
C PRO A 290 9.75 -12.95 17.59
N ARG A 291 9.14 -13.29 16.45
CA ARG A 291 9.60 -14.37 15.58
C ARG A 291 10.98 -14.10 14.98
N MET A 292 11.26 -12.86 14.55
CA MET A 292 12.57 -12.52 13.98
C MET A 292 13.72 -12.64 14.97
N VAL A 293 13.45 -12.41 16.26
CA VAL A 293 14.48 -12.50 17.31
C VAL A 293 14.62 -13.93 17.83
N ASN A 294 13.51 -14.58 18.16
CA ASN A 294 13.51 -15.89 18.82
C ASN A 294 13.73 -17.05 17.84
N GLU A 295 13.29 -16.88 16.59
CA GLU A 295 13.42 -17.88 15.51
C GLU A 295 14.20 -17.27 14.33
N TRP A 296 15.32 -16.60 14.62
CA TRP A 296 16.09 -15.82 13.66
C TRP A 296 16.55 -16.59 12.41
N TRP A 297 16.58 -17.90 12.45
CA TRP A 297 16.94 -18.78 11.32
C TRP A 297 15.77 -19.09 10.39
N LYS A 298 14.53 -18.68 10.70
CA LYS A 298 13.35 -18.88 9.88
C LYS A 298 12.99 -17.59 9.12
N TYR A 299 12.21 -17.70 8.07
CA TYR A 299 11.67 -16.54 7.37
C TYR A 299 10.76 -15.70 8.26
N TRP A 300 10.67 -14.43 7.98
CA TRP A 300 9.66 -13.56 8.62
C TRP A 300 8.26 -14.12 8.42
N ASN A 301 7.94 -14.54 7.19
CA ASN A 301 6.70 -15.25 6.89
C ASN A 301 6.96 -16.30 5.81
N SER A 302 6.91 -17.57 6.19
CA SER A 302 7.09 -18.72 5.30
C SER A 302 5.86 -19.06 4.47
N ARG A 303 4.74 -18.37 4.69
CA ARG A 303 3.45 -18.58 3.99
C ARG A 303 2.92 -20.02 4.08
N PRO A 304 2.68 -20.57 5.27
CA PRO A 304 2.28 -21.96 5.40
C PRO A 304 0.97 -22.30 4.68
N ALA A 305 0.00 -21.36 4.65
CA ALA A 305 -1.25 -21.54 3.92
C ALA A 305 -1.02 -21.67 2.39
N MET A 306 -0.14 -20.84 1.82
CA MET A 306 0.27 -20.94 0.42
C MET A 306 0.94 -22.28 0.14
N ARG A 307 1.93 -22.65 0.93
CA ARG A 307 2.66 -23.92 0.78
C ARG A 307 1.73 -25.12 0.84
N LYS A 308 0.76 -25.09 1.74
CA LYS A 308 -0.27 -26.13 1.83
C LYS A 308 -1.15 -26.17 0.58
N ALA A 309 -1.55 -25.00 0.08
CA ALA A 309 -2.44 -24.93 -1.10
C ALA A 309 -1.77 -25.43 -2.39
N ILE A 310 -0.43 -25.29 -2.50
CA ILE A 310 0.33 -25.73 -3.70
C ILE A 310 1.01 -27.10 -3.54
N ALA A 311 0.86 -27.78 -2.39
CA ALA A 311 1.65 -28.97 -2.05
C ALA A 311 1.43 -30.15 -3.02
N ASP A 312 0.22 -30.27 -3.57
CA ASP A 312 -0.17 -31.35 -4.47
C ASP A 312 -0.13 -30.92 -5.96
N LEU A 313 0.42 -29.73 -6.25
CA LEU A 313 0.53 -29.19 -7.61
C LEU A 313 1.98 -29.28 -8.09
N ASP A 314 2.19 -29.71 -9.33
CA ASP A 314 3.50 -29.70 -9.99
C ASP A 314 3.87 -28.28 -10.46
N GLU A 315 2.87 -27.51 -10.87
CA GLU A 315 2.99 -26.15 -11.37
C GLU A 315 1.94 -25.22 -10.75
N VAL A 316 2.23 -23.93 -10.78
CA VAL A 316 1.33 -22.86 -10.33
C VAL A 316 1.40 -21.67 -11.29
N LEU A 317 0.43 -20.77 -11.19
CA LEU A 317 0.49 -19.50 -11.90
C LEU A 317 1.10 -18.43 -10.99
N LEU A 318 2.01 -17.67 -11.56
CA LEU A 318 2.75 -16.64 -10.84
C LEU A 318 2.66 -15.30 -11.58
N VAL A 319 2.42 -14.20 -10.84
CA VAL A 319 2.41 -12.85 -11.36
C VAL A 319 3.38 -12.00 -10.56
N ALA A 320 4.23 -11.21 -11.24
CA ALA A 320 5.07 -10.22 -10.58
C ALA A 320 4.19 -9.09 -9.99
N ARG A 321 4.40 -8.75 -8.72
CA ARG A 321 3.65 -7.69 -8.04
C ARG A 321 3.93 -6.29 -8.59
N VAL A 322 5.10 -6.10 -9.17
CA VAL A 322 5.49 -4.86 -9.84
C VAL A 322 5.92 -5.22 -11.25
N SER A 323 5.09 -4.86 -12.21
CA SER A 323 5.33 -5.12 -13.64
C SER A 323 4.54 -4.11 -14.47
N LYS A 324 4.95 -3.91 -15.71
CA LYS A 324 4.20 -3.12 -16.70
C LYS A 324 2.98 -3.87 -17.26
N THR A 325 2.97 -5.20 -17.11
CA THR A 325 1.91 -6.08 -17.61
C THR A 325 1.51 -7.06 -16.53
N VAL A 326 0.23 -7.42 -16.47
CA VAL A 326 -0.26 -8.49 -15.61
C VAL A 326 -0.22 -9.79 -16.40
N MET A 327 0.93 -10.46 -16.35
CA MET A 327 1.17 -11.69 -17.11
C MET A 327 1.24 -12.88 -16.15
N PRO A 328 0.27 -13.79 -16.13
CA PRO A 328 0.35 -15.02 -15.35
C PRO A 328 1.29 -16.03 -16.04
N MET A 329 2.41 -16.29 -15.39
CA MET A 329 3.43 -17.23 -15.83
C MET A 329 3.23 -18.57 -15.15
N ARG A 330 3.35 -19.67 -15.90
CA ARG A 330 3.32 -21.02 -15.36
C ARG A 330 4.72 -21.41 -14.93
N VAL A 331 4.87 -21.78 -13.66
CA VAL A 331 6.16 -22.13 -13.06
C VAL A 331 6.04 -23.38 -12.19
N PRO A 332 7.10 -24.19 -12.05
CA PRO A 332 7.09 -25.33 -11.15
C PRO A 332 7.00 -24.90 -9.67
N THR A 333 6.46 -25.77 -8.81
CA THR A 333 6.27 -25.50 -7.39
C THR A 333 7.54 -25.67 -6.55
N GLY A 334 8.61 -26.26 -7.09
CA GLY A 334 9.88 -26.50 -6.39
C GLY A 334 10.62 -25.25 -5.88
N PRO A 335 10.69 -24.15 -6.62
CA PRO A 335 11.33 -22.91 -6.16
C PRO A 335 10.59 -22.24 -4.99
N VAL A 336 11.32 -21.54 -4.12
CA VAL A 336 10.74 -20.61 -3.16
C VAL A 336 10.35 -19.33 -3.88
N MET A 337 9.06 -18.98 -3.84
CA MET A 337 8.51 -17.79 -4.47
C MET A 337 8.59 -16.63 -3.50
N SER A 338 9.19 -15.48 -3.95
CA SER A 338 9.41 -14.30 -3.10
C SER A 338 8.13 -13.49 -2.90
N ASP A 339 8.13 -12.62 -1.92
CA ASP A 339 7.04 -11.67 -1.64
C ASP A 339 6.84 -10.60 -2.74
N ALA A 340 7.75 -10.53 -3.72
CA ALA A 340 7.58 -9.73 -4.93
C ALA A 340 6.66 -10.39 -5.97
N THR A 341 6.09 -11.56 -5.66
CA THR A 341 5.19 -12.31 -6.54
C THR A 341 3.84 -12.57 -5.89
N VAL A 342 2.82 -12.77 -6.72
CA VAL A 342 1.50 -13.32 -6.35
C VAL A 342 1.41 -14.72 -6.92
N VAL A 343 1.13 -15.69 -6.05
CA VAL A 343 1.02 -17.12 -6.35
C VAL A 343 -0.45 -17.49 -6.42
N PHE A 344 -0.91 -18.00 -7.56
CA PHE A 344 -2.23 -18.60 -7.68
C PHE A 344 -2.07 -20.11 -7.57
N ALA A 345 -2.73 -20.68 -6.56
CA ALA A 345 -2.66 -22.13 -6.26
C ALA A 345 -3.51 -22.94 -7.25
N THR A 346 -3.13 -22.91 -8.51
CA THR A 346 -3.81 -23.60 -9.61
C THR A 346 -2.86 -23.92 -10.74
N ASP A 347 -3.07 -25.03 -11.40
CA ASP A 347 -2.46 -25.46 -12.67
C ASP A 347 -3.45 -25.42 -13.85
N SER A 348 -4.65 -24.90 -13.63
CA SER A 348 -5.73 -24.84 -14.62
C SER A 348 -5.44 -23.90 -15.78
N TYR A 349 -5.49 -24.39 -17.01
CA TYR A 349 -5.39 -23.58 -18.23
C TYR A 349 -6.57 -22.63 -18.40
N SER A 350 -7.77 -23.01 -17.92
CA SER A 350 -8.95 -22.14 -17.97
C SER A 350 -8.77 -20.91 -17.06
N GLU A 351 -8.22 -21.09 -15.86
CA GLU A 351 -7.93 -19.99 -14.95
C GLU A 351 -6.79 -19.12 -15.48
N GLN A 352 -5.77 -19.74 -16.09
CA GLN A 352 -4.72 -18.98 -16.77
C GLN A 352 -5.29 -18.12 -17.91
N ALA A 353 -6.21 -18.64 -18.68
CA ALA A 353 -6.86 -17.89 -19.77
C ALA A 353 -7.66 -16.69 -19.23
N VAL A 354 -8.37 -16.85 -18.12
CA VAL A 354 -9.08 -15.74 -17.44
C VAL A 354 -8.08 -14.69 -16.94
N LEU A 355 -7.03 -15.11 -16.23
CA LEU A 355 -6.01 -14.21 -15.71
C LEU A 355 -5.20 -13.49 -16.80
N SER A 356 -5.08 -14.10 -18.00
CA SER A 356 -4.39 -13.51 -19.17
C SER A 356 -5.32 -12.64 -20.02
N SER A 357 -6.62 -12.58 -19.70
CA SER A 357 -7.58 -11.84 -20.50
C SER A 357 -7.43 -10.33 -20.36
N SER A 358 -7.82 -9.59 -21.41
CA SER A 358 -7.88 -8.12 -21.36
C SER A 358 -8.82 -7.62 -20.27
N VAL A 359 -9.89 -8.36 -19.96
CA VAL A 359 -10.83 -8.02 -18.87
C VAL A 359 -10.14 -8.01 -17.52
N HIS A 360 -9.33 -9.05 -17.22
CA HIS A 360 -8.56 -9.10 -15.98
C HIS A 360 -7.48 -8.01 -15.95
N GLN A 361 -6.80 -7.76 -17.07
CA GLN A 361 -5.79 -6.71 -17.16
C GLN A 361 -6.39 -5.33 -16.92
N ASP A 362 -7.51 -5.00 -17.56
CA ASP A 362 -8.24 -3.74 -17.34
C ASP A 362 -8.70 -3.61 -15.88
N TRP A 363 -9.16 -4.70 -15.27
CA TRP A 363 -9.55 -4.73 -13.86
C TRP A 363 -8.37 -4.41 -12.94
N VAL A 364 -7.22 -5.07 -13.15
CA VAL A 364 -6.02 -4.84 -12.31
C VAL A 364 -5.46 -3.43 -12.50
N ILE A 365 -5.47 -2.88 -13.71
CA ILE A 365 -5.05 -1.51 -13.97
C ILE A 365 -5.98 -0.53 -13.28
N THR A 366 -7.29 -0.76 -13.32
CA THR A 366 -8.30 0.13 -12.75
C THR A 366 -8.28 0.14 -11.23
N TYR A 367 -8.14 -1.02 -10.60
CA TYR A 367 -8.25 -1.17 -9.13
C TYR A 367 -6.93 -1.46 -8.42
N GLY A 368 -5.86 -1.70 -9.15
CA GLY A 368 -4.53 -1.85 -8.61
C GLY A 368 -3.92 -0.53 -8.17
N SER A 369 -2.83 -0.61 -7.41
CA SER A 369 -1.99 0.55 -7.13
C SER A 369 -0.81 0.59 -8.09
N THR A 370 -0.50 1.76 -8.63
CA THR A 370 0.70 1.95 -9.45
C THR A 370 1.86 2.42 -8.58
N LEU A 371 3.05 1.90 -8.86
CA LEU A 371 4.29 2.37 -8.30
C LEU A 371 5.03 3.12 -9.42
N GLU A 372 5.09 4.46 -9.32
CA GLU A 372 5.59 5.33 -10.39
C GLU A 372 4.81 5.12 -11.71
N THR A 373 5.51 4.80 -12.79
CA THR A 373 4.95 4.52 -14.13
C THR A 373 4.85 3.01 -14.44
N ARG A 374 4.90 2.17 -13.41
CA ARG A 374 4.93 0.70 -13.55
C ARG A 374 3.68 0.05 -12.99
#